data_ed062000fb6d08233ec70e34b36d8aab
#
_entry.id   ed062000fb6d08233ec70e34b36d8aab
#
_cell.length_a   1.000
_cell.length_b   1.000
_cell.length_c   1.000
_cell.angle_alpha   90.00
_cell.angle_beta   90.00
_cell.angle_gamma   90.00
#
_symmetry.space_group_name_H-M   'P 1'
#
loop_
_entity.id
_entity.type
_entity.pdbx_description
1 polymer ?
#
loop_
_entity_poly.entity_id
_entity_poly.type
_entity_poly.pdbx_seq_one_letter_code
_entity_poly.pdbx_strand_id
1 'polypeptide(L)'
;IYNFVKDEILFGYNVDDGVKASRVLKDGYGQCNTKGTLFMAFLRASGIPCRIHGFMIDKILQKGAMTGLVYKFAPDEIFHSYVEAYVCGEWYNLEGFILDKKYLSALQKIFKPNNDGSFIGYGVATKNFINPPVEFNCCDTYIQKEGIVRDFGVYDDPDSLLREHGQTMNLLKKCVYRLIGRHLMNNNVKKIRNRSV
;
A
#
# COMPACT_ATOMS: atom_id res chain seq x y z
N ILE A 1 11.19 9.10 9.98
CA ILE A 1 10.42 9.22 8.72
C ILE A 1 9.56 7.97 8.53
N TYR A 2 10.15 6.75 8.51
CA TYR A 2 9.43 5.50 8.26
C TYR A 2 8.18 5.35 9.14
N ASN A 3 8.32 5.43 10.47
CA ASN A 3 7.20 5.28 11.40
C ASN A 3 6.15 6.38 11.25
N PHE A 4 6.56 7.61 10.90
CA PHE A 4 5.62 8.68 10.62
C PHE A 4 4.75 8.34 9.39
N VAL A 5 5.38 7.93 8.27
CA VAL A 5 4.62 7.55 7.06
C VAL A 5 3.77 6.31 7.32
N LYS A 6 4.25 5.34 8.11
CA LYS A 6 3.49 4.14 8.46
C LYS A 6 2.25 4.48 9.27
N ASP A 7 2.39 5.19 10.38
CA ASP A 7 1.37 5.27 11.43
C ASP A 7 0.58 6.59 11.47
N GLU A 8 1.17 7.72 11.01
CA GLU A 8 0.48 9.02 10.97
C GLU A 8 -0.22 9.27 9.63
N ILE A 9 0.25 8.64 8.54
CA ILE A 9 -0.45 8.63 7.26
C ILE A 9 -1.25 7.33 7.15
N LEU A 10 -2.53 7.39 7.43
CA LEU A 10 -3.38 6.20 7.54
C LEU A 10 -3.51 5.47 6.20
N PHE A 11 -3.69 4.16 6.23
CA PHE A 11 -4.04 3.40 5.04
C PHE A 11 -5.42 3.79 4.52
N GLY A 12 -5.50 4.12 3.23
CA GLY A 12 -6.74 4.50 2.55
C GLY A 12 -6.48 4.77 1.07
N TYR A 13 -7.54 4.98 0.30
CA TYR A 13 -7.50 5.08 -1.16
C TYR A 13 -7.67 6.52 -1.62
N ASN A 14 -6.65 7.06 -2.28
CA ASN A 14 -6.70 8.40 -2.89
C ASN A 14 -7.45 8.38 -4.23
N VAL A 15 -7.59 9.55 -4.84
CA VAL A 15 -8.34 9.74 -6.10
C VAL A 15 -7.68 9.05 -7.31
N ASP A 16 -6.36 8.93 -7.30
CA ASP A 16 -5.51 8.15 -8.23
C ASP A 16 -4.10 7.98 -7.65
N ASP A 17 -3.23 7.25 -8.35
CA ASP A 17 -1.87 6.97 -7.90
C ASP A 17 -0.91 8.15 -8.14
N GLY A 18 -1.24 9.09 -9.04
CA GLY A 18 -0.44 10.28 -9.35
C GLY A 18 -0.67 11.47 -8.41
N VAL A 19 -1.22 11.23 -7.22
CA VAL A 19 -1.44 12.30 -6.22
C VAL A 19 -0.10 12.79 -5.67
N LYS A 20 0.12 14.12 -5.70
CA LYS A 20 1.33 14.75 -5.20
C LYS A 20 1.58 14.47 -3.72
N ALA A 21 2.84 14.29 -3.32
CA ALA A 21 3.26 14.06 -1.93
C ALA A 21 2.63 15.06 -0.93
N SER A 22 2.66 16.37 -1.25
CA SER A 22 2.07 17.43 -0.42
C SER A 22 0.56 17.26 -0.20
N ARG A 23 -0.14 16.69 -1.20
CA ARG A 23 -1.57 16.41 -1.08
C ARG A 23 -1.81 15.19 -0.19
N VAL A 24 -1.02 14.12 -0.32
CA VAL A 24 -1.12 12.93 0.55
C VAL A 24 -0.87 13.32 2.01
N LEU A 25 0.14 14.16 2.26
CA LEU A 25 0.43 14.70 3.59
C LEU A 25 -0.76 15.48 4.15
N LYS A 26 -1.36 16.36 3.35
CA LYS A 26 -2.53 17.14 3.75
C LYS A 26 -3.76 16.26 4.03
N ASP A 27 -3.98 15.24 3.19
CA ASP A 27 -5.12 14.33 3.32
C ASP A 27 -4.97 13.39 4.52
N GLY A 28 -3.73 13.11 4.98
CA GLY A 28 -3.41 12.24 6.11
C GLY A 28 -3.66 10.76 5.85
N TYR A 29 -3.83 10.35 4.59
CA TYR A 29 -4.00 8.94 4.20
C TYR A 29 -3.51 8.67 2.78
N GLY A 30 -3.22 7.39 2.50
CA GLY A 30 -2.83 6.93 1.17
C GLY A 30 -2.75 5.41 1.07
N GLN A 31 -2.62 4.91 -0.17
CA GLN A 31 -2.29 3.52 -0.50
C GLN A 31 -0.79 3.39 -0.82
N CYS A 32 -0.35 2.19 -1.20
CA CYS A 32 1.05 1.86 -1.52
C CYS A 32 1.74 2.95 -2.37
N ASN A 33 1.21 3.26 -3.55
CA ASN A 33 1.83 4.18 -4.49
C ASN A 33 1.88 5.63 -3.95
N THR A 34 0.80 6.12 -3.38
CA THR A 34 0.72 7.51 -2.90
C THR A 34 1.47 7.71 -1.58
N LYS A 35 1.41 6.77 -0.63
CA LYS A 35 2.27 6.76 0.56
C LYS A 35 3.74 6.62 0.17
N GLY A 36 4.06 5.79 -0.84
CA GLY A 36 5.41 5.65 -1.40
C GLY A 36 5.94 6.97 -1.96
N THR A 37 5.14 7.69 -2.74
CA THR A 37 5.49 9.03 -3.26
C THR A 37 5.79 10.01 -2.12
N LEU A 38 4.97 10.04 -1.08
CA LEU A 38 5.22 10.89 0.11
C LEU A 38 6.48 10.44 0.86
N PHE A 39 6.68 9.14 1.02
CA PHE A 39 7.84 8.59 1.71
C PHE A 39 9.14 8.96 1.00
N MET A 40 9.19 8.79 -0.32
CA MET A 40 10.34 9.22 -1.13
C MET A 40 10.59 10.73 -1.03
N ALA A 41 9.55 11.55 -1.02
CA ALA A 41 9.70 13.00 -0.84
C ALA A 41 10.38 13.35 0.48
N PHE A 42 10.01 12.67 1.58
CA PHE A 42 10.65 12.87 2.88
C PHE A 42 12.10 12.36 2.92
N LEU A 43 12.36 11.17 2.35
CA LEU A 43 13.71 10.60 2.29
C LEU A 43 14.65 11.54 1.52
N ARG A 44 14.23 12.02 0.35
CA ARG A 44 15.00 12.95 -0.48
C ARG A 44 15.22 14.29 0.19
N ALA A 45 14.20 14.85 0.84
CA ALA A 45 14.35 16.09 1.61
C ALA A 45 15.35 15.95 2.79
N SER A 46 15.56 14.72 3.26
CA SER A 46 16.52 14.38 4.33
C SER A 46 17.87 13.90 3.79
N GLY A 47 18.12 13.98 2.47
CA GLY A 47 19.36 13.54 1.84
C GLY A 47 19.56 12.02 1.81
N ILE A 48 18.49 11.22 2.01
CA ILE A 48 18.55 9.76 1.98
C ILE A 48 18.27 9.29 0.55
N PRO A 49 19.21 8.58 -0.12
CA PRO A 49 18.96 8.02 -1.44
C PRO A 49 17.82 7.01 -1.39
N CYS A 50 16.89 7.12 -2.35
CA CYS A 50 15.75 6.22 -2.43
C CYS A 50 15.27 6.07 -3.87
N ARG A 51 14.62 4.95 -4.14
CA ARG A 51 14.06 4.57 -5.43
C ARG A 51 12.75 3.80 -5.21
N ILE A 52 11.96 3.60 -6.26
CA ILE A 52 10.68 2.91 -6.17
C ILE A 52 10.74 1.61 -6.98
N HIS A 53 10.21 0.54 -6.42
CA HIS A 53 10.09 -0.75 -7.09
C HIS A 53 8.63 -1.01 -7.45
N GLY A 54 8.37 -1.31 -8.72
CA GLY A 54 7.02 -1.46 -9.28
C GLY A 54 6.62 -2.91 -9.50
N PHE A 55 5.33 -3.22 -9.25
CA PHE A 55 4.77 -4.57 -9.36
C PHE A 55 3.33 -4.56 -9.87
N MET A 56 2.85 -5.77 -10.24
CA MET A 56 1.43 -6.09 -10.16
C MET A 56 1.20 -7.06 -9.01
N ILE A 57 0.09 -6.88 -8.30
CA ILE A 57 -0.38 -7.81 -7.27
C ILE A 57 -1.72 -8.41 -7.68
N ASP A 58 -1.99 -9.64 -7.23
CA ASP A 58 -3.30 -10.28 -7.42
C ASP A 58 -4.38 -9.49 -6.65
N LYS A 59 -5.53 -9.26 -7.29
CA LYS A 59 -6.66 -8.56 -6.65
C LYS A 59 -7.21 -9.25 -5.41
N ILE A 60 -6.93 -10.54 -5.22
CA ILE A 60 -7.35 -11.29 -4.03
C ILE A 60 -6.83 -10.62 -2.75
N LEU A 61 -5.66 -9.99 -2.81
CA LEU A 61 -5.08 -9.21 -1.73
C LEU A 61 -6.01 -8.07 -1.29
N GLN A 62 -6.80 -7.51 -2.19
CA GLN A 62 -7.74 -6.43 -1.90
C GLN A 62 -9.13 -6.92 -1.48
N LYS A 63 -9.38 -8.24 -1.51
CA LYS A 63 -10.65 -8.83 -1.08
C LYS A 63 -10.93 -8.47 0.38
N GLY A 64 -12.11 -7.93 0.63
CA GLY A 64 -12.50 -7.45 1.96
C GLY A 64 -12.24 -5.94 2.15
N ALA A 65 -11.14 -5.37 1.67
CA ALA A 65 -10.99 -3.93 1.54
C ALA A 65 -11.86 -3.41 0.38
N MET A 66 -11.80 -4.09 -0.76
CA MET A 66 -12.80 -3.98 -1.84
C MET A 66 -13.90 -5.02 -1.61
N THR A 67 -15.16 -4.63 -1.72
CA THR A 67 -16.32 -5.51 -1.55
C THR A 67 -17.37 -5.34 -2.65
N GLY A 68 -18.27 -6.31 -2.80
CA GLY A 68 -19.41 -6.23 -3.72
C GLY A 68 -19.02 -5.96 -5.17
N LEU A 69 -19.71 -5.00 -5.81
CA LEU A 69 -19.48 -4.64 -7.19
C LEU A 69 -18.08 -4.02 -7.43
N VAL A 70 -17.53 -3.30 -6.45
CA VAL A 70 -16.17 -2.73 -6.53
C VAL A 70 -15.15 -3.83 -6.76
N TYR A 71 -15.21 -4.91 -5.97
CA TYR A 71 -14.33 -6.06 -6.14
C TYR A 71 -14.59 -6.83 -7.45
N LYS A 72 -15.87 -7.03 -7.81
CA LYS A 72 -16.25 -7.76 -9.02
C LYS A 72 -15.70 -7.12 -10.29
N PHE A 73 -15.73 -5.76 -10.38
CA PHE A 73 -15.30 -5.00 -11.55
C PHE A 73 -13.85 -4.51 -11.47
N ALA A 74 -13.14 -4.77 -10.37
CA ALA A 74 -11.72 -4.49 -10.25
C ALA A 74 -10.93 -5.36 -11.25
N PRO A 75 -9.80 -4.85 -11.81
CA PRO A 75 -8.90 -5.67 -12.61
C PRO A 75 -8.34 -6.83 -11.80
N ASP A 76 -7.95 -7.92 -12.45
CA ASP A 76 -7.39 -9.10 -11.78
C ASP A 76 -6.00 -8.83 -11.20
N GLU A 77 -5.23 -7.98 -11.88
CA GLU A 77 -3.94 -7.49 -11.43
C GLU A 77 -4.04 -5.99 -11.09
N ILE A 78 -3.52 -5.60 -9.94
CA ILE A 78 -3.55 -4.24 -9.43
C ILE A 78 -2.13 -3.71 -9.34
N PHE A 79 -1.93 -2.50 -9.87
CA PHE A 79 -0.63 -1.82 -9.81
C PHE A 79 -0.24 -1.50 -8.38
N HIS A 80 1.01 -1.83 -8.03
CA HIS A 80 1.56 -1.74 -6.68
C HIS A 80 3.03 -1.31 -6.71
N SER A 81 3.49 -0.71 -5.64
CA SER A 81 4.90 -0.37 -5.45
C SER A 81 5.30 -0.34 -3.98
N TYR A 82 6.60 -0.49 -3.73
CA TYR A 82 7.23 -0.14 -2.47
C TYR A 82 8.48 0.73 -2.70
N VAL A 83 9.01 1.29 -1.63
CA VAL A 83 10.19 2.17 -1.66
C VAL A 83 11.42 1.38 -1.25
N GLU A 84 12.53 1.57 -1.97
CA GLU A 84 13.84 1.16 -1.51
C GLU A 84 14.62 2.37 -1.01
N ALA A 85 15.27 2.25 0.14
CA ALA A 85 16.08 3.32 0.72
C ALA A 85 17.50 2.83 1.03
N TYR A 86 18.49 3.66 0.76
CA TYR A 86 19.90 3.39 1.08
C TYR A 86 20.24 3.94 2.46
N VAL A 87 20.47 3.05 3.40
CA VAL A 87 20.72 3.40 4.80
C VAL A 87 21.92 2.60 5.31
N CYS A 88 22.87 3.26 5.98
CA CYS A 88 24.04 2.64 6.58
C CYS A 88 24.88 1.77 5.60
N GLY A 89 24.90 2.12 4.32
CA GLY A 89 25.71 1.40 3.32
C GLY A 89 24.97 0.30 2.57
N GLU A 90 23.68 0.07 2.84
CA GLU A 90 22.88 -1.01 2.24
C GLU A 90 21.52 -0.49 1.73
N TRP A 91 20.96 -1.17 0.73
CA TRP A 91 19.60 -0.95 0.25
C TRP A 91 18.61 -1.82 0.99
N TYR A 92 17.52 -1.22 1.47
CA TYR A 92 16.43 -1.93 2.15
C TYR A 92 15.12 -1.77 1.39
N ASN A 93 14.40 -2.88 1.23
CA ASN A 93 13.05 -2.91 0.68
C ASN A 93 12.05 -2.53 1.77
N LEU A 94 11.34 -1.43 1.58
CA LEU A 94 10.44 -0.88 2.57
C LEU A 94 9.01 -0.91 2.01
N GLU A 95 8.25 -1.94 2.41
CA GLU A 95 6.84 -2.12 2.07
C GLU A 95 5.94 -2.00 3.30
N GLY A 96 6.46 -2.33 4.49
CA GLY A 96 5.70 -2.38 5.74
C GLY A 96 5.04 -1.05 6.16
N PHE A 97 5.45 0.09 5.57
CA PHE A 97 4.84 1.40 5.83
C PHE A 97 3.41 1.55 5.26
N ILE A 98 2.96 0.65 4.40
CA ILE A 98 1.68 0.79 3.67
C ILE A 98 0.49 0.77 4.64
N LEU A 99 0.46 -0.18 5.57
CA LEU A 99 -0.62 -0.33 6.54
C LEU A 99 -0.26 0.31 7.88
N ASP A 100 -1.15 1.17 8.39
CA ASP A 100 -0.98 1.72 9.72
C ASP A 100 -1.23 0.66 10.81
N LYS A 101 -0.54 0.81 11.94
CA LYS A 101 -0.59 -0.11 13.08
C LYS A 101 -2.01 -0.35 13.59
N LYS A 102 -2.86 0.69 13.60
CA LYS A 102 -4.25 0.58 14.07
C LYS A 102 -5.07 -0.32 13.16
N TYR A 103 -4.92 -0.16 11.83
CA TYR A 103 -5.61 -1.00 10.85
C TYR A 103 -5.12 -2.45 10.91
N LEU A 104 -3.80 -2.68 10.93
CA LEU A 104 -3.22 -4.02 11.00
C LEU A 104 -3.62 -4.74 12.29
N SER A 105 -3.52 -4.08 13.45
CA SER A 105 -3.95 -4.64 14.73
C SER A 105 -5.44 -4.96 14.78
N ALA A 106 -6.28 -4.14 14.13
CA ALA A 106 -7.72 -4.43 14.00
C ALA A 106 -7.98 -5.69 13.18
N LEU A 107 -7.27 -5.87 12.06
CA LEU A 107 -7.36 -7.09 11.25
C LEU A 107 -6.96 -8.32 12.05
N GLN A 108 -5.86 -8.26 12.81
CA GLN A 108 -5.36 -9.36 13.64
C GLN A 108 -6.32 -9.73 14.78
N LYS A 109 -7.12 -8.78 15.29
CA LYS A 109 -8.18 -9.06 16.27
C LYS A 109 -9.42 -9.72 15.64
N ILE A 110 -9.74 -9.35 14.39
CA ILE A 110 -10.96 -9.82 13.70
C ILE A 110 -10.74 -11.17 13.02
N PHE A 111 -9.56 -11.38 12.44
CA PHE A 111 -9.25 -12.54 11.62
C PHE A 111 -8.15 -13.40 12.24
N LYS A 112 -8.25 -14.71 12.00
CA LYS A 112 -7.19 -15.67 12.32
C LYS A 112 -6.37 -15.95 11.06
N PRO A 113 -5.06 -16.22 11.20
CA PRO A 113 -4.26 -16.72 10.08
C PRO A 113 -4.76 -18.09 9.62
N ASN A 114 -4.35 -18.49 8.42
CA ASN A 114 -4.45 -19.86 7.95
C ASN A 114 -3.61 -20.81 8.83
N ASN A 115 -3.76 -22.12 8.65
CA ASN A 115 -3.01 -23.14 9.43
C ASN A 115 -1.49 -23.01 9.30
N ASP A 116 -0.99 -22.48 8.18
CA ASP A 116 0.42 -22.20 7.91
C ASP A 116 0.91 -20.84 8.41
N GLY A 117 0.07 -20.08 9.11
CA GLY A 117 0.36 -18.75 9.60
C GLY A 117 0.13 -17.61 8.57
N SER A 118 -0.18 -17.95 7.33
CA SER A 118 -0.39 -16.97 6.24
C SER A 118 -1.75 -16.26 6.35
N PHE A 119 -1.83 -15.11 5.67
CA PHE A 119 -3.10 -14.39 5.48
C PHE A 119 -3.06 -13.61 4.17
N ILE A 120 -4.17 -13.66 3.42
CA ILE A 120 -4.37 -12.90 2.18
C ILE A 120 -5.75 -12.22 2.23
N GLY A 121 -5.77 -10.91 2.00
CA GLY A 121 -6.97 -10.08 1.96
C GLY A 121 -6.81 -8.78 2.74
N TYR A 122 -7.73 -7.85 2.56
CA TYR A 122 -7.77 -6.57 3.27
C TYR A 122 -6.50 -5.70 3.12
N GLY A 123 -5.78 -5.85 2.00
CA GLY A 123 -4.51 -5.16 1.77
C GLY A 123 -3.31 -5.85 2.41
N VAL A 124 -3.44 -7.10 2.85
CA VAL A 124 -2.37 -7.95 3.42
C VAL A 124 -2.13 -9.17 2.54
N ALA A 125 -0.87 -9.53 2.34
CA ALA A 125 -0.45 -10.84 1.81
C ALA A 125 0.89 -11.21 2.45
N THR A 126 0.86 -12.03 3.50
CA THR A 126 2.02 -12.37 4.32
C THR A 126 1.98 -13.84 4.76
N LYS A 127 3.15 -14.44 4.95
CA LYS A 127 3.31 -15.77 5.56
C LYS A 127 3.21 -15.77 7.08
N ASN A 128 3.37 -14.61 7.71
CA ASN A 128 3.27 -14.46 9.16
C ASN A 128 2.33 -13.32 9.51
N PHE A 129 1.03 -13.63 9.63
CA PHE A 129 0.02 -12.63 9.91
C PHE A 129 0.05 -12.10 11.34
N ILE A 130 0.45 -12.94 12.29
CA ILE A 130 0.50 -12.55 13.73
C ILE A 130 1.64 -11.57 13.98
N ASN A 131 2.79 -11.79 13.34
CA ASN A 131 3.97 -10.93 13.50
C ASN A 131 4.62 -10.65 12.14
N PRO A 132 3.96 -9.87 11.25
CA PRO A 132 4.51 -9.56 9.95
C PRO A 132 5.73 -8.63 10.09
N PRO A 133 6.74 -8.73 9.19
CA PRO A 133 7.94 -7.90 9.24
C PRO A 133 7.66 -6.47 8.76
N VAL A 134 6.94 -5.68 9.55
CA VAL A 134 6.54 -4.30 9.22
C VAL A 134 7.30 -3.22 10.00
N GLU A 135 8.15 -3.61 10.95
CA GLU A 135 8.97 -2.67 11.71
C GLU A 135 10.36 -2.56 11.08
N PHE A 136 10.78 -1.35 10.75
CA PHE A 136 12.10 -1.12 10.18
C PHE A 136 13.17 -1.05 11.29
N ASN A 137 14.01 -2.08 11.35
CA ASN A 137 15.16 -2.22 12.25
C ASN A 137 16.40 -2.64 11.44
N CYS A 138 16.73 -1.86 10.39
CA CYS A 138 17.81 -2.21 9.43
C CYS A 138 17.61 -3.60 8.80
N CYS A 139 16.35 -3.90 8.44
CA CYS A 139 15.99 -5.08 7.66
C CYS A 139 14.85 -4.73 6.72
N ASP A 140 14.69 -5.54 5.68
CA ASP A 140 13.56 -5.44 4.77
C ASP A 140 12.22 -5.55 5.50
N THR A 141 11.24 -4.76 5.06
CA THR A 141 9.89 -4.82 5.61
C THR A 141 8.88 -5.17 4.52
N TYR A 142 7.93 -6.07 4.84
CA TYR A 142 6.95 -6.57 3.89
C TYR A 142 5.57 -6.75 4.53
N ILE A 143 4.52 -6.48 3.76
CA ILE A 143 3.13 -6.75 4.17
C ILE A 143 2.25 -7.28 3.02
N GLN A 144 2.67 -7.11 1.76
CA GLN A 144 1.94 -7.51 0.55
C GLN A 144 2.76 -8.42 -0.38
N LYS A 145 3.98 -8.76 -0.01
CA LYS A 145 4.96 -9.49 -0.83
C LYS A 145 4.41 -10.77 -1.46
N GLU A 146 3.62 -11.54 -0.72
CA GLU A 146 3.08 -12.82 -1.20
C GLU A 146 1.96 -12.66 -2.26
N GLY A 147 1.53 -11.45 -2.53
CA GLY A 147 0.57 -11.14 -3.57
C GLY A 147 1.17 -10.69 -4.90
N ILE A 148 2.51 -10.60 -5.01
CA ILE A 148 3.20 -10.12 -6.22
C ILE A 148 3.11 -11.20 -7.31
N VAL A 149 2.59 -10.79 -8.49
CA VAL A 149 2.43 -11.67 -9.66
C VAL A 149 3.29 -11.24 -10.85
N ARG A 150 3.74 -9.98 -10.88
CA ARG A 150 4.62 -9.45 -11.92
C ARG A 150 5.53 -8.38 -11.35
N ASP A 151 6.80 -8.41 -11.72
CA ASP A 151 7.84 -7.47 -11.29
C ASP A 151 8.24 -6.59 -12.49
N PHE A 152 8.30 -5.27 -12.28
CA PHE A 152 8.73 -4.28 -13.27
C PHE A 152 10.12 -3.72 -12.99
N GLY A 153 10.71 -4.10 -11.84
CA GLY A 153 11.99 -3.59 -11.40
C GLY A 153 11.92 -2.20 -10.77
N VAL A 154 13.07 -1.56 -10.75
CA VAL A 154 13.34 -0.35 -9.97
C VAL A 154 13.34 0.89 -10.86
N TYR A 155 12.75 1.98 -10.38
CA TYR A 155 12.66 3.29 -11.01
C TYR A 155 13.18 4.38 -10.08
N ASP A 156 13.81 5.40 -10.66
CA ASP A 156 14.32 6.52 -9.87
C ASP A 156 13.20 7.32 -9.21
N ASP A 157 12.05 7.44 -9.87
CA ASP A 157 10.93 8.24 -9.37
C ASP A 157 9.56 7.61 -9.68
N PRO A 158 8.53 7.96 -8.86
CA PRO A 158 7.18 7.44 -9.03
C PRO A 158 6.52 7.82 -10.36
N ASP A 159 6.84 9.00 -10.92
CA ASP A 159 6.21 9.49 -12.15
C ASP A 159 6.66 8.67 -13.36
N SER A 160 7.94 8.26 -13.41
CA SER A 160 8.48 7.39 -14.45
C SER A 160 7.84 6.00 -14.38
N LEU A 161 7.76 5.40 -13.20
CA LEU A 161 7.09 4.13 -12.99
C LEU A 161 5.60 4.17 -13.38
N LEU A 162 4.88 5.21 -12.96
CA LEU A 162 3.45 5.38 -13.28
C LEU A 162 3.21 5.60 -14.78
N ARG A 163 4.13 6.27 -15.48
CA ARG A 163 4.02 6.52 -16.92
C ARG A 163 4.13 5.23 -17.74
N GLU A 164 4.99 4.31 -17.32
CA GLU A 164 5.22 3.05 -18.03
C GLU A 164 4.21 1.96 -17.65
N HIS A 165 3.89 1.84 -16.35
CA HIS A 165 3.17 0.68 -15.80
C HIS A 165 1.93 1.04 -14.99
N GLY A 166 1.61 2.32 -14.85
CA GLY A 166 0.45 2.78 -14.08
C GLY A 166 -0.85 2.08 -14.49
N GLN A 167 -1.74 1.90 -13.53
CA GLN A 167 -3.02 1.22 -13.74
C GLN A 167 -3.84 1.88 -14.85
N THR A 168 -4.03 1.17 -15.95
CA THR A 168 -4.89 1.63 -17.03
C THR A 168 -6.35 1.32 -16.75
N MET A 169 -7.16 2.35 -16.70
CA MET A 169 -8.62 2.24 -16.60
C MET A 169 -9.28 3.12 -17.66
N ASN A 170 -10.36 2.63 -18.28
CA ASN A 170 -11.15 3.48 -19.17
C ASN A 170 -11.80 4.64 -18.37
N LEU A 171 -12.16 5.72 -19.05
CA LEU A 171 -12.68 6.94 -18.43
C LEU A 171 -13.89 6.69 -17.51
N LEU A 172 -14.80 5.81 -17.91
CA LEU A 172 -15.99 5.48 -17.13
C LEU A 172 -15.62 4.79 -15.82
N LYS A 173 -14.76 3.76 -15.86
CA LYS A 173 -14.28 3.07 -14.65
C LYS A 173 -13.52 4.02 -13.73
N LYS A 174 -12.70 4.92 -14.29
CA LYS A 174 -11.97 5.94 -13.55
C LYS A 174 -12.92 6.91 -12.84
N CYS A 175 -13.99 7.34 -13.53
CA CYS A 175 -15.00 8.22 -12.95
C CYS A 175 -15.78 7.54 -11.82
N VAL A 176 -16.24 6.29 -12.02
CA VAL A 176 -16.93 5.50 -11.00
C VAL A 176 -16.03 5.25 -9.79
N TYR A 177 -14.76 4.92 -10.00
CA TYR A 177 -13.80 4.78 -8.90
C TYR A 177 -13.67 6.08 -8.09
N ARG A 178 -13.45 7.21 -8.78
CA ARG A 178 -13.26 8.52 -8.13
C ARG A 178 -14.46 9.00 -7.33
N LEU A 179 -15.67 8.78 -7.84
CA LEU A 179 -16.91 9.31 -7.23
C LEU A 179 -17.52 8.36 -6.20
N ILE A 180 -17.38 7.05 -6.38
CA ILE A 180 -18.07 6.05 -5.56
C ILE A 180 -17.08 5.04 -4.98
N GLY A 181 -16.31 4.35 -5.81
CA GLY A 181 -15.52 3.19 -5.41
C GLY A 181 -14.56 3.49 -4.25
N ARG A 182 -13.73 4.53 -4.36
CA ARG A 182 -12.78 4.90 -3.32
C ARG A 182 -13.46 5.28 -1.98
N HIS A 183 -14.64 5.88 -2.03
CA HIS A 183 -15.38 6.24 -0.81
C HIS A 183 -15.92 5.00 -0.10
N LEU A 184 -16.43 4.03 -0.86
CA LEU A 184 -16.86 2.74 -0.29
C LEU A 184 -15.68 1.99 0.33
N MET A 185 -14.53 1.94 -0.37
CA MET A 185 -13.31 1.33 0.12
C MET A 185 -12.79 2.02 1.39
N ASN A 186 -12.73 3.35 1.41
CA ASN A 186 -12.30 4.13 2.58
C ASN A 186 -13.25 3.95 3.77
N ASN A 187 -14.56 3.92 3.54
CA ASN A 187 -15.54 3.65 4.60
C ASN A 187 -15.35 2.25 5.19
N ASN A 188 -15.04 1.26 4.35
CA ASN A 188 -14.78 -0.11 4.80
C ASN A 188 -13.50 -0.19 5.63
N VAL A 189 -12.40 0.38 5.15
CA VAL A 189 -11.12 0.48 5.88
C VAL A 189 -11.32 1.18 7.23
N LYS A 190 -12.07 2.30 7.26
CA LYS A 190 -12.40 3.02 8.49
C LYS A 190 -13.21 2.18 9.47
N LYS A 191 -14.22 1.43 8.98
CA LYS A 191 -15.02 0.52 9.83
C LYS A 191 -14.15 -0.56 10.46
N ILE A 192 -13.21 -1.14 9.70
CA ILE A 192 -12.27 -2.15 10.21
C ILE A 192 -11.39 -1.54 11.29
N ARG A 193 -10.73 -0.40 11.01
CA ARG A 193 -9.85 0.30 11.95
C ARG A 193 -10.55 0.63 13.27
N ASN A 194 -11.83 1.01 13.23
CA ASN A 194 -12.61 1.39 14.42
C ASN A 194 -13.12 0.19 15.24
N ARG A 195 -13.03 -1.04 14.73
CA ARG A 195 -13.37 -2.26 15.50
C ARG A 195 -12.27 -2.70 16.48
N SER A 196 -11.17 -1.99 16.51
CA SER A 196 -10.06 -2.25 17.45
C SER A 196 -10.22 -1.54 18.81
N VAL A 197 -11.30 -0.77 18.98
CA VAL A 197 -11.66 -0.08 20.24
C VAL A 197 -12.65 -0.92 21.02
#